data_f95baa0499b56041ae7e386a3fd3527c
#
_entry.id   f95baa0499b56041ae7e386a3fd3527c
#
_cell.length_a   1.000
_cell.length_b   1.000
_cell.length_c   1.000
_cell.angle_alpha   90.00
_cell.angle_beta   90.00
_cell.angle_gamma   90.00
#
_symmetry.space_group_name_H-M   'P 1'
#
loop_
_entity.id
_entity.type
_entity.pdbx_description
1 polymer ?
#
loop_
_entity_poly.entity_id
_entity_poly.type
_entity_poly.pdbx_seq_one_letter_code
_entity_poly.pdbx_strand_id
1 'polypeptide(L)'
;MAIGKASDMVIYQEEFQSGVVERVTQFVQVFNEGTRGAIRLIPHALKGDYSKGAFFKDVASLVTRRDTTSVASATDLAMTQGKVISVKLNRKVGPVAQTLDAIKKAGLSQAEASRAFGQLAGDRKMKDMVDSALKAVATAIAATSAMVSDVSVTTGTKIPASPTQLNTALALFGDAASDVVCWVAHSRPNFDIIGGLLTSSTAGLGDVAVIQGALPSYLGRPAIITDSSALTFTDTFVKYRTLGLVRDAVIVEESEPESFATDIVTGLENLVQRWQSEHAYNVQCKGYKWDTTNGGSNPDDTALTTTTNWDKVAYDNKLTPGVLLITNAAA
;
A
#
# COMPACT_ATOMS: atom_id res chain seq x y z
N MET A 1 -21.29 -0.76 48.90
CA MET A 1 -20.46 -0.39 47.76
C MET A 1 -21.25 -0.66 46.50
N ALA A 2 -21.61 0.38 45.75
CA ALA A 2 -22.23 0.20 44.46
C ALA A 2 -21.12 -0.22 43.45
N ILE A 3 -21.17 -1.47 43.01
CA ILE A 3 -20.32 -1.98 41.98
C ILE A 3 -20.94 -1.49 40.66
N GLY A 4 -20.20 -0.69 39.90
CA GLY A 4 -20.61 -0.27 38.55
C GLY A 4 -20.95 -1.49 37.69
N LYS A 5 -22.13 -1.48 37.08
CA LYS A 5 -22.61 -2.60 36.28
C LYS A 5 -21.86 -2.63 34.95
N ALA A 6 -21.60 -3.82 34.43
CA ALA A 6 -20.97 -4.06 33.12
C ALA A 6 -21.69 -3.35 31.95
N SER A 7 -22.96 -2.94 32.12
CA SER A 7 -23.73 -2.16 31.16
C SER A 7 -23.14 -0.77 30.86
N ASP A 8 -22.42 -0.19 31.82
CA ASP A 8 -21.88 1.16 31.64
C ASP A 8 -20.58 1.14 30.80
N MET A 9 -19.88 0.00 30.77
CA MET A 9 -18.70 -0.19 29.92
C MET A 9 -19.03 -0.47 28.45
N VAL A 10 -20.18 -1.07 28.18
CA VAL A 10 -20.62 -1.39 26.80
C VAL A 10 -20.81 -0.14 25.98
N ILE A 11 -21.33 0.95 26.57
CA ILE A 11 -21.60 2.21 25.87
C ILE A 11 -20.32 2.85 25.34
N TYR A 12 -19.22 2.84 26.10
CA TYR A 12 -17.96 3.46 25.67
C TYR A 12 -17.27 2.64 24.56
N GLN A 13 -17.46 1.33 24.56
CA GLN A 13 -16.96 0.44 23.52
C GLN A 13 -17.72 0.65 22.20
N GLU A 14 -19.03 0.78 22.25
CA GLU A 14 -19.88 1.06 21.09
C GLU A 14 -19.52 2.40 20.44
N GLU A 15 -19.32 3.46 21.22
CA GLU A 15 -18.93 4.78 20.73
C GLU A 15 -17.55 4.77 20.06
N PHE A 16 -16.58 4.04 20.62
CA PHE A 16 -15.27 3.87 19.98
C PHE A 16 -15.40 3.14 18.65
N GLN A 17 -16.08 2.00 18.62
CA GLN A 17 -16.28 1.21 17.39
C GLN A 17 -17.02 2.02 16.32
N SER A 18 -18.05 2.78 16.72
CA SER A 18 -18.77 3.67 15.82
C SER A 18 -17.83 4.69 15.16
N GLY A 19 -16.95 5.32 15.94
CA GLY A 19 -15.95 6.26 15.41
C GLY A 19 -14.98 5.62 14.41
N VAL A 20 -14.48 4.42 14.71
CA VAL A 20 -13.58 3.68 13.80
C VAL A 20 -14.30 3.31 12.51
N VAL A 21 -15.49 2.69 12.59
CA VAL A 21 -16.24 2.22 11.42
C VAL A 21 -16.62 3.40 10.51
N GLU A 22 -17.05 4.52 11.08
CA GLU A 22 -17.39 5.72 10.33
C GLU A 22 -16.19 6.18 9.47
N ARG A 23 -15.01 6.31 10.07
CA ARG A 23 -13.81 6.79 9.37
C ARG A 23 -13.30 5.79 8.33
N VAL A 24 -13.24 4.51 8.69
CA VAL A 24 -12.77 3.46 7.77
C VAL A 24 -13.67 3.39 6.54
N THR A 25 -15.00 3.41 6.70
CA THR A 25 -15.93 3.34 5.58
C THR A 25 -15.80 4.53 4.65
N GLN A 26 -15.73 5.75 5.19
CA GLN A 26 -15.53 6.97 4.40
C GLN A 26 -14.23 6.94 3.61
N PHE A 27 -13.14 6.51 4.24
CA PHE A 27 -11.81 6.52 3.64
C PHE A 27 -11.65 5.46 2.54
N VAL A 28 -12.15 4.25 2.77
CA VAL A 28 -12.05 3.12 1.81
C VAL A 28 -12.68 3.47 0.47
N GLN A 29 -13.87 4.07 0.48
CA GLN A 29 -14.54 4.45 -0.76
C GLN A 29 -13.74 5.51 -1.52
N VAL A 30 -13.38 6.61 -0.87
CA VAL A 30 -12.63 7.72 -1.49
C VAL A 30 -11.27 7.25 -2.01
N PHE A 31 -10.60 6.38 -1.27
CA PHE A 31 -9.29 5.87 -1.64
C PHE A 31 -9.36 4.92 -2.85
N ASN A 32 -10.30 3.96 -2.84
CA ASN A 32 -10.47 3.03 -3.95
C ASN A 32 -10.86 3.75 -5.26
N GLU A 33 -11.69 4.77 -5.19
CA GLU A 33 -12.06 5.61 -6.34
C GLU A 33 -10.86 6.45 -6.80
N GLY A 34 -10.13 7.08 -5.88
CA GLY A 34 -8.96 7.91 -6.18
C GLY A 34 -7.83 7.13 -6.84
N THR A 35 -7.61 5.87 -6.46
CA THR A 35 -6.61 5.00 -7.07
C THR A 35 -7.07 4.33 -8.36
N ARG A 36 -8.32 4.57 -8.81
CA ARG A 36 -8.95 3.86 -9.94
C ARG A 36 -8.87 2.33 -9.79
N GLY A 37 -8.89 1.83 -8.56
CA GLY A 37 -8.79 0.41 -8.24
C GLY A 37 -7.39 -0.18 -8.41
N ALA A 38 -6.33 0.63 -8.44
CA ALA A 38 -4.95 0.11 -8.42
C ALA A 38 -4.60 -0.46 -7.06
N ILE A 39 -5.00 0.21 -5.98
CA ILE A 39 -4.89 -0.28 -4.61
C ILE A 39 -6.32 -0.49 -4.11
N ARG A 40 -6.66 -1.72 -3.77
CA ARG A 40 -8.01 -2.06 -3.30
C ARG A 40 -7.96 -2.46 -1.84
N LEU A 41 -8.80 -1.78 -1.06
CA LEU A 41 -9.08 -2.13 0.33
C LEU A 41 -10.40 -2.89 0.35
N ILE A 42 -10.38 -4.14 0.82
CA ILE A 42 -11.55 -5.04 0.80
C ILE A 42 -11.79 -5.56 2.21
N PRO A 43 -12.99 -5.37 2.77
CA PRO A 43 -13.37 -6.04 4.01
C PRO A 43 -13.64 -7.52 3.70
N HIS A 44 -12.76 -8.40 4.13
CA HIS A 44 -12.92 -9.83 3.96
C HIS A 44 -12.29 -10.58 5.12
N ALA A 45 -13.08 -11.41 5.79
CA ALA A 45 -12.62 -12.20 6.91
C ALA A 45 -11.92 -13.48 6.41
N LEU A 46 -10.61 -13.49 6.38
CA LEU A 46 -9.80 -14.66 6.10
C LEU A 46 -9.33 -15.32 7.39
N LYS A 47 -9.42 -16.65 7.46
CA LYS A 47 -8.91 -17.43 8.60
C LYS A 47 -7.51 -17.95 8.29
N GLY A 48 -6.62 -17.89 9.30
CA GLY A 48 -5.25 -18.41 9.21
C GLY A 48 -4.20 -17.34 8.91
N ASP A 49 -2.92 -17.76 8.88
CA ASP A 49 -1.77 -16.84 8.75
C ASP A 49 -1.51 -16.38 7.33
N TYR A 50 -2.02 -17.10 6.32
CA TYR A 50 -1.81 -16.80 4.92
C TYR A 50 -3.07 -17.07 4.11
N SER A 51 -3.40 -16.17 3.19
CA SER A 51 -4.33 -16.48 2.10
C SER A 51 -3.55 -17.15 0.98
N LYS A 52 -4.03 -18.30 0.51
CA LYS A 52 -3.39 -19.08 -0.55
C LYS A 52 -4.35 -19.24 -1.70
N GLY A 53 -3.97 -18.70 -2.86
CA GLY A 53 -4.64 -18.95 -4.13
C GLY A 53 -3.82 -19.91 -4.98
N ALA A 54 -4.48 -20.85 -5.66
CA ALA A 54 -3.86 -21.68 -6.67
C ALA A 54 -4.24 -21.18 -8.07
N PHE A 55 -3.29 -21.19 -8.98
CA PHE A 55 -3.53 -20.88 -10.39
C PHE A 55 -2.72 -21.83 -11.28
N PHE A 56 -3.15 -22.02 -12.51
CA PHE A 56 -2.36 -22.75 -13.49
C PHE A 56 -1.30 -21.85 -14.09
N LYS A 57 -0.05 -22.32 -14.07
CA LYS A 57 1.03 -21.63 -14.78
C LYS A 57 0.82 -21.77 -16.28
N ASP A 58 1.14 -20.70 -17.01
CA ASP A 58 1.16 -20.77 -18.46
C ASP A 58 2.21 -21.75 -18.94
N VAL A 59 1.88 -22.47 -20.01
CA VAL A 59 2.76 -23.45 -20.62
C VAL A 59 3.50 -22.75 -21.75
N ALA A 60 4.76 -22.41 -21.51
CA ALA A 60 5.61 -21.82 -22.53
C ALA A 60 5.68 -22.74 -23.75
N SER A 61 5.61 -22.15 -24.94
CA SER A 61 5.70 -22.90 -26.22
C SER A 61 4.56 -23.91 -26.46
N LEU A 62 3.34 -23.59 -25.97
CA LEU A 62 2.17 -24.43 -26.22
C LEU A 62 1.90 -24.63 -27.71
N VAL A 63 2.22 -23.64 -28.54
CA VAL A 63 2.11 -23.71 -30.01
C VAL A 63 3.50 -23.84 -30.59
N THR A 64 3.77 -24.97 -31.21
CA THR A 64 5.04 -25.26 -31.89
C THR A 64 4.78 -25.57 -33.37
N ARG A 65 5.81 -25.38 -34.21
CA ARG A 65 5.72 -25.75 -35.63
C ARG A 65 5.58 -27.27 -35.74
N ARG A 66 4.56 -27.72 -36.44
CA ARG A 66 4.39 -29.13 -36.77
C ARG A 66 5.34 -29.52 -37.95
N ASP A 67 6.13 -30.53 -37.75
CA ASP A 67 6.85 -31.18 -38.85
C ASP A 67 5.96 -32.26 -39.51
N THR A 68 5.57 -32.01 -40.75
CA THR A 68 4.65 -32.87 -41.50
C THR A 68 5.38 -34.12 -42.09
N THR A 69 6.71 -34.18 -42.01
CA THR A 69 7.54 -35.26 -42.55
C THR A 69 8.05 -36.20 -41.46
N SER A 70 7.93 -35.83 -40.19
CA SER A 70 8.37 -36.62 -39.05
C SER A 70 7.27 -37.50 -38.49
N VAL A 71 7.59 -38.77 -38.22
CA VAL A 71 6.76 -39.72 -37.46
C VAL A 71 7.27 -39.93 -36.03
N ALA A 72 8.18 -39.05 -35.56
CA ALA A 72 8.68 -39.11 -34.20
C ALA A 72 7.60 -38.74 -33.16
N SER A 73 7.71 -39.33 -31.97
CA SER A 73 6.82 -38.99 -30.83
C SER A 73 7.02 -37.55 -30.42
N ALA A 74 5.92 -36.79 -30.22
CA ALA A 74 5.94 -35.46 -29.67
C ALA A 74 6.20 -35.51 -28.14
N THR A 75 6.92 -34.51 -27.63
CA THR A 75 7.14 -34.38 -26.18
C THR A 75 5.90 -33.79 -25.52
N ASP A 76 5.42 -34.46 -24.49
CA ASP A 76 4.28 -33.97 -23.71
C ASP A 76 4.63 -32.74 -22.89
N LEU A 77 3.77 -31.73 -22.92
CA LEU A 77 3.87 -30.53 -22.09
C LEU A 77 2.99 -30.71 -20.85
N ALA A 78 3.58 -30.53 -19.66
CA ALA A 78 2.86 -30.66 -18.41
C ALA A 78 2.30 -29.30 -17.94
N MET A 79 1.02 -29.24 -17.63
CA MET A 79 0.44 -28.10 -16.89
C MET A 79 0.86 -28.19 -15.43
N THR A 80 1.47 -27.11 -14.91
CA THR A 80 1.86 -27.00 -13.50
C THR A 80 1.03 -25.95 -12.78
N GLN A 81 0.79 -26.16 -11.49
CA GLN A 81 0.12 -25.17 -10.66
C GLN A 81 1.12 -24.28 -9.92
N GLY A 82 0.78 -22.99 -9.85
CA GLY A 82 1.44 -22.02 -9.01
C GLY A 82 0.60 -21.70 -7.78
N LYS A 83 1.24 -21.18 -6.74
CA LYS A 83 0.57 -20.68 -5.53
C LYS A 83 0.84 -19.19 -5.42
N VAL A 84 -0.22 -18.39 -5.21
CA VAL A 84 -0.11 -17.01 -4.73
C VAL A 84 -0.32 -17.04 -3.22
N ILE A 85 0.56 -16.45 -2.47
CA ILE A 85 0.51 -16.39 -1.01
C ILE A 85 0.53 -14.92 -0.64
N SER A 86 -0.50 -14.46 0.07
CA SER A 86 -0.54 -13.13 0.68
C SER A 86 0.10 -13.15 2.05
N VAL A 87 0.59 -12.02 2.50
CA VAL A 87 1.19 -11.85 3.82
C VAL A 87 0.18 -11.27 4.80
N LYS A 88 0.05 -11.87 5.99
CA LYS A 88 -0.80 -11.37 7.07
C LYS A 88 0.02 -10.47 7.99
N LEU A 89 -0.50 -9.30 8.27
CA LEU A 89 0.08 -8.31 9.17
C LEU A 89 -0.86 -8.15 10.37
N ASN A 90 -0.39 -8.55 11.56
CA ASN A 90 -1.11 -8.33 12.81
C ASN A 90 -0.70 -6.98 13.38
N ARG A 91 -1.67 -6.13 13.69
CA ARG A 91 -1.44 -4.78 14.18
C ARG A 91 -2.19 -4.53 15.48
N LYS A 92 -1.63 -3.65 16.28
CA LYS A 92 -2.21 -3.20 17.54
C LYS A 92 -2.26 -1.67 17.56
N VAL A 93 -3.35 -1.10 18.00
CA VAL A 93 -3.50 0.33 18.25
C VAL A 93 -3.51 0.57 19.76
N GLY A 94 -2.59 1.37 20.24
CA GLY A 94 -2.41 1.62 21.65
C GLY A 94 -1.41 0.64 22.34
N PRO A 95 -1.44 0.49 23.69
CA PRO A 95 -2.43 1.11 24.59
C PRO A 95 -2.27 2.63 24.73
N VAL A 96 -3.41 3.35 24.72
CA VAL A 96 -3.45 4.78 25.05
C VAL A 96 -4.05 4.90 26.44
N ALA A 97 -3.42 5.66 27.32
CA ALA A 97 -3.83 5.83 28.70
C ALA A 97 -4.00 7.32 29.03
N GLN A 98 -5.10 7.67 29.67
CA GLN A 98 -5.37 9.03 30.10
C GLN A 98 -6.07 9.06 31.45
N THR A 99 -5.74 10.04 32.30
CA THR A 99 -6.40 10.19 33.60
C THR A 99 -7.82 10.75 33.39
N LEU A 100 -8.77 10.29 34.21
CA LEU A 100 -10.14 10.78 34.15
C LEU A 100 -10.24 12.29 34.40
N ASP A 101 -9.34 12.83 35.23
CA ASP A 101 -9.29 14.28 35.50
C ASP A 101 -8.84 15.08 34.27
N ALA A 102 -7.95 14.53 33.44
CA ALA A 102 -7.56 15.17 32.18
C ALA A 102 -8.72 15.24 31.19
N ILE A 103 -9.52 14.17 31.10
CA ILE A 103 -10.73 14.13 30.27
C ILE A 103 -11.74 15.18 30.74
N LYS A 104 -11.99 15.26 32.06
CA LYS A 104 -12.89 16.26 32.65
C LYS A 104 -12.39 17.70 32.44
N LYS A 105 -11.07 17.93 32.59
CA LYS A 105 -10.47 19.26 32.33
C LYS A 105 -10.57 19.67 30.85
N ALA A 106 -10.57 18.70 29.93
CA ALA A 106 -10.82 18.94 28.51
C ALA A 106 -12.29 19.28 28.21
N GLY A 107 -13.19 19.17 29.19
CA GLY A 107 -14.62 19.41 29.03
C GLY A 107 -15.35 18.32 28.27
N LEU A 108 -14.74 17.14 28.13
CA LEU A 108 -15.30 16.01 27.42
C LEU A 108 -15.91 15.00 28.40
N SER A 109 -16.99 14.37 27.98
CA SER A 109 -17.49 13.15 28.62
C SER A 109 -16.61 11.96 28.23
N GLN A 110 -16.67 10.87 28.99
CA GLN A 110 -15.94 9.63 28.66
C GLN A 110 -16.36 9.05 27.30
N ALA A 111 -17.65 9.17 26.95
CA ALA A 111 -18.18 8.73 25.67
C ALA A 111 -17.60 9.55 24.49
N GLU A 112 -17.60 10.87 24.60
CA GLU A 112 -17.02 11.76 23.60
C GLU A 112 -15.51 11.54 23.42
N ALA A 113 -14.77 11.36 24.52
CA ALA A 113 -13.36 11.02 24.48
C ALA A 113 -13.15 9.66 23.77
N SER A 114 -13.92 8.64 24.09
CA SER A 114 -13.84 7.32 23.44
C SER A 114 -14.13 7.39 21.94
N ARG A 115 -15.15 8.16 21.52
CA ARG A 115 -15.45 8.36 20.10
C ARG A 115 -14.33 9.10 19.36
N ALA A 116 -13.77 10.15 19.95
CA ALA A 116 -12.64 10.89 19.37
C ALA A 116 -11.40 10.01 19.20
N PHE A 117 -11.11 9.15 20.19
CA PHE A 117 -10.04 8.15 20.06
C PHE A 117 -10.36 7.11 18.99
N GLY A 118 -11.61 6.67 18.87
CA GLY A 118 -12.04 5.76 17.81
C GLY A 118 -11.79 6.33 16.42
N GLN A 119 -12.15 7.58 16.18
CA GLN A 119 -11.89 8.26 14.91
C GLN A 119 -10.38 8.36 14.63
N LEU A 120 -9.58 8.76 15.63
CA LEU A 120 -8.12 8.80 15.48
C LEU A 120 -7.51 7.42 15.20
N ALA A 121 -8.00 6.38 15.86
CA ALA A 121 -7.59 4.99 15.64
C ALA A 121 -7.91 4.55 14.21
N GLY A 122 -9.12 4.86 13.70
CA GLY A 122 -9.52 4.59 12.33
C GLY A 122 -8.62 5.28 11.29
N ASP A 123 -8.32 6.56 11.47
CA ASP A 123 -7.43 7.31 10.59
C ASP A 123 -6.01 6.70 10.57
N ARG A 124 -5.49 6.29 11.74
CA ARG A 124 -4.16 5.66 11.86
C ARG A 124 -4.12 4.25 11.27
N LYS A 125 -5.17 3.46 11.47
CA LYS A 125 -5.33 2.14 10.86
C LYS A 125 -5.29 2.24 9.33
N MET A 126 -6.06 3.16 8.75
CA MET A 126 -6.08 3.36 7.31
C MET A 126 -4.73 3.79 6.76
N LYS A 127 -4.05 4.71 7.46
CA LYS A 127 -2.70 5.13 7.07
C LYS A 127 -1.72 3.96 7.09
N ASP A 128 -1.74 3.12 8.12
CA ASP A 128 -0.86 1.94 8.23
C ASP A 128 -1.14 0.92 7.10
N MET A 129 -2.42 0.67 6.78
CA MET A 129 -2.79 -0.23 5.69
C MET A 129 -2.27 0.27 4.33
N VAL A 130 -2.41 1.57 4.06
CA VAL A 130 -1.90 2.18 2.81
C VAL A 130 -0.38 2.18 2.77
N ASP A 131 0.30 2.55 3.87
CA ASP A 131 1.76 2.54 3.94
C ASP A 131 2.32 1.13 3.75
N SER A 132 1.71 0.12 4.35
CA SER A 132 2.10 -1.29 4.18
C SER A 132 1.86 -1.78 2.75
N ALA A 133 0.74 -1.39 2.12
CA ALA A 133 0.46 -1.69 0.72
C ALA A 133 1.51 -1.08 -0.21
N LEU A 134 1.88 0.18 0.02
CA LEU A 134 2.90 0.86 -0.77
C LEU A 134 4.29 0.25 -0.58
N LYS A 135 4.67 -0.12 0.66
CA LYS A 135 5.91 -0.84 0.95
C LYS A 135 5.96 -2.17 0.19
N ALA A 136 4.89 -2.95 0.29
CA ALA A 136 4.79 -4.26 -0.35
C ALA A 136 4.89 -4.14 -1.88
N VAL A 137 4.09 -3.28 -2.52
CA VAL A 137 4.06 -3.17 -3.97
C VAL A 137 5.36 -2.56 -4.53
N ALA A 138 5.93 -1.55 -3.86
CA ALA A 138 7.21 -0.97 -4.28
C ALA A 138 8.34 -2.00 -4.22
N THR A 139 8.36 -2.84 -3.18
CA THR A 139 9.37 -3.89 -3.00
C THR A 139 9.14 -5.04 -3.96
N ALA A 140 7.90 -5.46 -4.18
CA ALA A 140 7.57 -6.50 -5.15
C ALA A 140 8.00 -6.10 -6.57
N ILE A 141 7.73 -4.86 -7.01
CA ILE A 141 8.21 -4.38 -8.31
C ILE A 141 9.74 -4.32 -8.33
N ALA A 142 10.38 -3.84 -7.25
CA ALA A 142 11.84 -3.77 -7.15
C ALA A 142 12.52 -5.14 -7.23
N ALA A 143 11.85 -6.23 -6.86
CA ALA A 143 12.34 -7.60 -7.01
C ALA A 143 12.51 -8.01 -8.49
N THR A 144 11.90 -7.28 -9.44
CA THR A 144 12.06 -7.53 -10.88
C THR A 144 12.73 -6.33 -11.55
N SER A 145 14.05 -6.41 -11.74
CA SER A 145 14.85 -5.31 -12.29
C SER A 145 14.37 -4.80 -13.65
N ALA A 146 13.76 -5.66 -14.47
CA ALA A 146 13.18 -5.29 -15.76
C ALA A 146 12.00 -4.31 -15.67
N MET A 147 11.38 -4.16 -14.49
CA MET A 147 10.28 -3.22 -14.23
C MET A 147 10.72 -1.99 -13.45
N VAL A 148 12.03 -1.81 -13.27
CA VAL A 148 12.63 -0.69 -12.53
C VAL A 148 13.39 0.20 -13.49
N SER A 149 13.04 1.49 -13.51
CA SER A 149 13.80 2.56 -14.15
C SER A 149 14.53 3.33 -13.06
N ASP A 150 15.77 2.97 -12.78
CA ASP A 150 16.59 3.69 -11.80
C ASP A 150 17.50 4.68 -12.54
N VAL A 151 17.18 5.96 -12.42
CA VAL A 151 17.98 7.07 -12.93
C VAL A 151 18.67 7.84 -11.80
N SER A 152 18.52 7.38 -10.55
CA SER A 152 19.13 8.03 -9.41
C SER A 152 20.65 7.82 -9.40
N VAL A 153 21.34 8.80 -8.82
CA VAL A 153 22.79 8.76 -8.65
C VAL A 153 23.16 8.73 -7.18
N THR A 154 24.35 8.18 -6.87
CA THR A 154 24.94 8.19 -5.53
C THR A 154 26.03 9.25 -5.40
N THR A 155 26.55 9.72 -6.54
CA THR A 155 27.59 10.77 -6.62
C THR A 155 27.32 11.67 -7.83
N GLY A 156 27.78 12.90 -7.79
CA GLY A 156 27.61 13.86 -8.87
C GLY A 156 26.29 14.62 -8.87
N THR A 157 25.83 15.02 -10.04
CA THR A 157 24.61 15.83 -10.21
C THR A 157 23.39 14.96 -10.02
N LYS A 158 22.53 15.33 -9.07
CA LYS A 158 21.25 14.64 -8.80
C LYS A 158 20.32 14.72 -9.99
N ILE A 159 19.59 13.64 -10.25
CA ILE A 159 18.62 13.55 -11.34
C ILE A 159 17.21 13.58 -10.76
N PRO A 160 16.50 14.74 -10.86
CA PRO A 160 15.14 14.86 -10.36
C PRO A 160 14.13 14.17 -11.28
N ALA A 161 12.92 13.94 -10.77
CA ALA A 161 11.84 13.42 -11.57
C ALA A 161 11.42 14.40 -12.68
N SER A 162 11.16 13.86 -13.87
CA SER A 162 10.68 14.62 -15.01
C SER A 162 9.67 13.80 -15.85
N PRO A 163 8.86 14.44 -16.71
CA PRO A 163 7.95 13.73 -17.61
C PRO A 163 8.65 12.72 -18.52
N THR A 164 9.88 13.03 -18.96
CA THR A 164 10.68 12.13 -19.78
C THR A 164 11.00 10.82 -19.05
N GLN A 165 11.40 10.90 -17.77
CA GLN A 165 11.70 9.69 -16.96
C GLN A 165 10.45 8.89 -16.65
N LEU A 166 9.30 9.54 -16.43
CA LEU A 166 8.01 8.86 -16.31
C LEU A 166 7.65 8.08 -17.58
N ASN A 167 7.88 8.69 -18.75
CA ASN A 167 7.66 8.02 -20.04
C ASN A 167 8.62 6.84 -20.23
N THR A 168 9.88 6.99 -19.85
CA THR A 168 10.87 5.89 -19.89
C THR A 168 10.47 4.74 -19.00
N ALA A 169 10.01 5.02 -17.77
CA ALA A 169 9.51 3.99 -16.87
C ALA A 169 8.25 3.30 -17.45
N LEU A 170 7.34 4.05 -18.05
CA LEU A 170 6.14 3.51 -18.69
C LEU A 170 6.47 2.61 -19.88
N ALA A 171 7.52 2.94 -20.64
CA ALA A 171 7.98 2.15 -21.78
C ALA A 171 8.45 0.73 -21.40
N LEU A 172 8.78 0.47 -20.14
CA LEU A 172 9.10 -0.87 -19.64
C LEU A 172 7.91 -1.85 -19.75
N PHE A 173 6.68 -1.32 -19.75
CA PHE A 173 5.46 -2.11 -19.97
C PHE A 173 5.16 -2.37 -21.46
N GLY A 174 5.85 -1.70 -22.38
CA GLY A 174 5.68 -1.87 -23.83
C GLY A 174 4.24 -1.59 -24.29
N ASP A 175 3.65 -2.53 -25.02
CA ASP A 175 2.27 -2.46 -25.54
C ASP A 175 1.20 -2.48 -24.43
N ALA A 176 1.51 -3.02 -23.24
CA ALA A 176 0.62 -3.00 -22.07
C ALA A 176 0.74 -1.69 -21.25
N ALA A 177 1.43 -0.67 -21.76
CA ALA A 177 1.56 0.61 -21.06
C ALA A 177 0.20 1.26 -20.74
N SER A 178 -0.86 0.96 -21.50
CA SER A 178 -2.23 1.44 -21.26
C SER A 178 -2.86 0.86 -19.98
N ASP A 179 -2.37 -0.25 -19.48
CA ASP A 179 -2.91 -0.93 -18.30
C ASP A 179 -2.51 -0.23 -17.00
N VAL A 180 -1.50 0.64 -17.03
CA VAL A 180 -1.16 1.51 -15.90
C VAL A 180 -2.25 2.55 -15.73
N VAL A 181 -2.98 2.49 -14.60
CA VAL A 181 -4.18 3.31 -14.36
C VAL A 181 -3.91 4.54 -13.51
N CYS A 182 -2.91 4.50 -12.64
CA CYS A 182 -2.54 5.64 -11.79
C CYS A 182 -1.04 5.66 -11.48
N TRP A 183 -0.57 6.84 -11.08
CA TRP A 183 0.76 7.05 -10.52
C TRP A 183 0.65 7.30 -9.01
N VAL A 184 1.62 6.82 -8.24
CA VAL A 184 1.78 7.17 -6.83
C VAL A 184 3.17 7.75 -6.66
N ALA A 185 3.26 8.98 -6.17
CA ALA A 185 4.50 9.71 -6.02
C ALA A 185 4.60 10.40 -4.65
N HIS A 186 5.81 10.62 -4.19
CA HIS A 186 6.06 11.50 -3.06
C HIS A 186 5.89 12.97 -3.48
N SER A 187 5.57 13.86 -2.53
CA SER A 187 5.41 15.29 -2.80
C SER A 187 6.62 15.91 -3.49
N ARG A 188 7.84 15.51 -3.11
CA ARG A 188 9.08 16.08 -3.66
C ARG A 188 9.22 15.82 -5.16
N PRO A 189 9.17 14.58 -5.70
CA PRO A 189 9.12 14.34 -7.14
C PRO A 189 8.01 15.09 -7.86
N ASN A 190 6.84 15.24 -7.22
CA ASN A 190 5.75 16.01 -7.79
C ASN A 190 6.13 17.48 -8.02
N PHE A 191 6.74 18.13 -7.01
CA PHE A 191 7.22 19.50 -7.15
C PHE A 191 8.37 19.62 -8.16
N ASP A 192 9.24 18.63 -8.24
CA ASP A 192 10.33 18.61 -9.24
C ASP A 192 9.78 18.54 -10.66
N ILE A 193 8.74 17.73 -10.92
CA ILE A 193 8.04 17.65 -12.22
C ILE A 193 7.39 18.99 -12.55
N ILE A 194 6.65 19.59 -11.61
CA ILE A 194 6.00 20.89 -11.80
C ILE A 194 7.05 21.97 -12.06
N GLY A 195 8.13 22.01 -11.27
CA GLY A 195 9.23 22.95 -11.47
C GLY A 195 9.89 22.81 -12.82
N GLY A 196 10.12 21.59 -13.29
CA GLY A 196 10.65 21.31 -14.63
C GLY A 196 9.73 21.80 -15.75
N LEU A 197 8.41 21.59 -15.60
CA LEU A 197 7.41 22.11 -16.55
C LEU A 197 7.37 23.63 -16.56
N LEU A 198 7.42 24.28 -15.40
CA LEU A 198 7.46 25.75 -15.32
C LEU A 198 8.72 26.34 -15.96
N THR A 199 9.85 25.68 -15.81
CA THR A 199 11.12 26.12 -16.40
C THR A 199 11.14 25.93 -17.92
N SER A 200 10.52 24.87 -18.43
CA SER A 200 10.44 24.60 -19.87
C SER A 200 9.33 25.39 -20.59
N SER A 201 8.33 25.87 -19.84
CA SER A 201 7.17 26.61 -20.40
C SER A 201 7.43 28.06 -20.73
N THR A 202 8.67 28.55 -20.67
CA THR A 202 9.03 29.83 -21.32
C THR A 202 8.73 29.85 -22.86
N ALA A 203 8.34 28.72 -23.41
CA ALA A 203 8.04 28.56 -24.85
C ALA A 203 6.55 28.31 -25.20
N GLY A 204 5.62 28.29 -24.26
CA GLY A 204 4.21 28.10 -24.60
C GLY A 204 3.25 28.06 -23.43
N LEU A 205 2.38 29.05 -23.34
CA LEU A 205 1.33 29.23 -22.32
C LEU A 205 0.24 28.11 -22.25
N GLY A 206 0.38 27.01 -23.02
CA GLY A 206 -0.67 26.00 -23.15
C GLY A 206 -0.73 24.99 -21.99
N ASP A 207 0.38 24.72 -21.29
CA ASP A 207 0.48 23.66 -20.30
C ASP A 207 0.33 24.12 -18.84
N VAL A 208 0.14 25.42 -18.61
CA VAL A 208 -0.03 26.00 -17.26
C VAL A 208 -1.39 25.64 -16.62
N ALA A 209 -2.32 25.07 -17.37
CA ALA A 209 -3.63 24.63 -16.87
C ALA A 209 -3.55 23.48 -15.83
N VAL A 210 -2.39 22.85 -15.69
CA VAL A 210 -2.16 21.76 -14.69
C VAL A 210 -2.14 22.28 -13.24
N ILE A 211 -2.00 23.57 -13.02
CA ILE A 211 -1.83 24.17 -11.68
C ILE A 211 -3.15 24.59 -11.05
N GLN A 212 -4.24 24.66 -11.80
CA GLN A 212 -5.53 25.14 -11.28
C GLN A 212 -6.52 24.01 -11.04
N GLY A 213 -6.51 23.47 -9.82
CA GLY A 213 -7.68 22.82 -9.20
C GLY A 213 -8.04 21.40 -9.67
N ALA A 214 -7.32 20.81 -10.61
CA ALA A 214 -7.50 19.41 -10.98
C ALA A 214 -6.54 18.51 -10.18
N LEU A 215 -6.94 17.27 -9.93
CA LEU A 215 -6.04 16.25 -9.36
C LEU A 215 -4.77 16.17 -10.23
N PRO A 216 -3.57 16.15 -9.65
CA PRO A 216 -2.34 16.03 -10.41
C PRO A 216 -2.42 14.80 -11.33
N SER A 217 -2.08 14.98 -12.59
CA SER A 217 -2.09 13.91 -13.58
C SER A 217 -0.75 13.83 -14.29
N TYR A 218 -0.20 12.63 -14.44
CA TYR A 218 1.01 12.38 -15.20
C TYR A 218 0.68 11.54 -16.43
N LEU A 219 1.01 12.05 -17.60
CA LEU A 219 0.76 11.37 -18.89
C LEU A 219 -0.71 10.92 -19.04
N GLY A 220 -1.67 11.78 -18.65
CA GLY A 220 -3.11 11.51 -18.73
C GLY A 220 -3.67 10.54 -17.69
N ARG A 221 -2.87 10.16 -16.69
CA ARG A 221 -3.28 9.29 -15.59
C ARG A 221 -3.28 10.07 -14.27
N PRO A 222 -4.24 9.86 -13.37
CA PRO A 222 -4.24 10.51 -12.06
C PRO A 222 -2.98 10.15 -11.29
N ALA A 223 -2.45 11.13 -10.56
CA ALA A 223 -1.33 10.94 -9.66
C ALA A 223 -1.80 11.13 -8.21
N ILE A 224 -1.49 10.18 -7.36
CA ILE A 224 -1.72 10.24 -5.92
C ILE A 224 -0.43 10.71 -5.28
N ILE A 225 -0.51 11.83 -4.58
CA ILE A 225 0.64 12.40 -3.88
C ILE A 225 0.52 12.05 -2.41
N THR A 226 1.55 11.38 -1.88
CA THR A 226 1.61 10.98 -0.48
C THR A 226 3.03 11.05 0.05
N ASP A 227 3.20 11.56 1.26
CA ASP A 227 4.49 11.62 1.96
C ASP A 227 4.77 10.33 2.78
N SER A 228 4.35 9.19 2.22
CA SER A 228 4.63 7.90 2.83
C SER A 228 6.12 7.58 2.81
N SER A 229 6.63 7.07 3.92
CA SER A 229 8.02 6.60 4.03
C SER A 229 8.34 5.42 3.09
N ALA A 230 7.33 4.74 2.57
CA ALA A 230 7.49 3.68 1.57
C ALA A 230 8.09 4.18 0.25
N LEU A 231 7.87 5.46 -0.06
CA LEU A 231 8.31 6.09 -1.31
C LEU A 231 9.67 6.78 -1.19
N THR A 232 10.32 6.70 -0.03
CA THR A 232 11.63 7.30 0.19
C THR A 232 12.62 6.26 0.74
N PHE A 233 13.87 6.37 0.34
CA PHE A 233 14.96 5.65 0.99
C PHE A 233 16.25 6.45 0.83
N THR A 234 17.20 6.23 1.72
CA THR A 234 18.47 6.94 1.73
C THR A 234 19.60 5.95 1.49
N ASP A 235 20.37 6.24 0.47
CA ASP A 235 21.69 5.71 0.24
C ASP A 235 22.67 6.87 0.56
N THR A 236 23.61 7.22 -0.29
CA THR A 236 24.39 8.46 -0.15
C THR A 236 23.49 9.69 -0.29
N PHE A 237 22.57 9.69 -1.24
CA PHE A 237 21.54 10.71 -1.42
C PHE A 237 20.16 10.15 -1.12
N VAL A 238 19.23 11.04 -0.74
CA VAL A 238 17.82 10.69 -0.63
C VAL A 238 17.28 10.37 -2.04
N LYS A 239 16.67 9.23 -2.16
CA LYS A 239 16.05 8.71 -3.39
C LYS A 239 14.55 8.58 -3.19
N TYR A 240 13.83 8.80 -4.25
CA TYR A 240 12.38 8.76 -4.26
C TYR A 240 11.89 7.71 -5.26
N ARG A 241 10.87 6.97 -4.84
CA ARG A 241 10.17 5.97 -5.63
C ARG A 241 8.88 6.58 -6.18
N THR A 242 8.68 6.51 -7.48
CA THR A 242 7.40 6.82 -8.14
C THR A 242 6.88 5.55 -8.78
N LEU A 243 5.66 5.17 -8.41
CA LEU A 243 5.05 3.91 -8.82
C LEU A 243 4.00 4.19 -9.92
N GLY A 244 4.12 3.51 -11.05
CA GLY A 244 3.04 3.43 -12.04
C GLY A 244 2.31 2.11 -11.86
N LEU A 245 1.07 2.14 -11.37
CA LEU A 245 0.34 0.96 -10.94
C LEU A 245 -0.75 0.58 -11.95
N VAL A 246 -0.90 -0.73 -12.16
CA VAL A 246 -2.02 -1.30 -12.91
C VAL A 246 -3.24 -1.51 -12.00
N ARG A 247 -4.38 -1.88 -12.57
CA ARG A 247 -5.55 -2.24 -11.77
C ARG A 247 -5.27 -3.51 -10.94
N ASP A 248 -5.75 -3.50 -9.68
CA ASP A 248 -5.54 -4.57 -8.71
C ASP A 248 -4.04 -4.86 -8.47
N ALA A 249 -3.19 -3.83 -8.52
CA ALA A 249 -1.75 -3.96 -8.30
C ALA A 249 -1.45 -4.49 -6.89
N VAL A 250 -2.17 -3.99 -5.89
CA VAL A 250 -2.13 -4.49 -4.53
C VAL A 250 -3.53 -4.54 -3.94
N ILE A 251 -3.83 -5.64 -3.27
CA ILE A 251 -5.09 -5.87 -2.58
C ILE A 251 -4.78 -5.99 -1.10
N VAL A 252 -5.45 -5.18 -0.29
CA VAL A 252 -5.40 -5.25 1.17
C VAL A 252 -6.74 -5.77 1.63
N GLU A 253 -6.72 -6.93 2.27
CA GLU A 253 -7.92 -7.62 2.76
C GLU A 253 -7.90 -7.63 4.28
N GLU A 254 -8.94 -7.11 4.91
CA GLU A 254 -9.10 -7.20 6.36
C GLU A 254 -9.37 -8.64 6.75
N SER A 255 -8.43 -9.28 7.45
CA SER A 255 -8.53 -10.70 7.81
C SER A 255 -9.17 -10.94 9.17
N GLU A 256 -8.97 -10.04 10.10
CA GLU A 256 -9.59 -10.10 11.43
C GLU A 256 -10.25 -8.76 11.73
N PRO A 257 -11.55 -8.77 12.09
CA PRO A 257 -12.24 -7.57 12.52
C PRO A 257 -11.57 -7.01 13.77
N GLU A 258 -11.69 -5.72 13.95
CA GLU A 258 -11.07 -5.04 15.08
C GLU A 258 -11.68 -5.53 16.40
N SER A 259 -10.82 -6.06 17.28
CA SER A 259 -11.13 -6.38 18.66
C SER A 259 -10.70 -5.21 19.53
N PHE A 260 -11.63 -4.65 20.28
CA PHE A 260 -11.40 -3.47 21.10
C PHE A 260 -11.62 -3.78 22.58
N ALA A 261 -10.74 -3.24 23.43
CA ALA A 261 -10.86 -3.28 24.86
C ALA A 261 -10.64 -1.90 25.48
N THR A 262 -11.50 -1.53 26.43
CA THR A 262 -11.33 -0.36 27.29
C THR A 262 -11.44 -0.77 28.73
N ASP A 263 -10.59 -0.24 29.59
CA ASP A 263 -10.60 -0.51 31.02
C ASP A 263 -10.18 0.70 31.84
N ILE A 264 -10.68 0.78 33.09
CA ILE A 264 -10.27 1.76 34.06
C ILE A 264 -9.33 1.10 35.05
N VAL A 265 -8.07 1.49 35.00
CA VAL A 265 -7.04 0.98 35.88
C VAL A 265 -7.16 1.63 37.26
N THR A 266 -7.36 0.79 38.29
CA THR A 266 -7.41 1.18 39.70
C THR A 266 -6.09 0.86 40.38
N GLY A 267 -5.86 1.41 41.60
CA GLY A 267 -4.64 1.15 42.36
C GLY A 267 -3.48 2.11 42.01
N LEU A 268 -3.72 3.10 41.16
CA LEU A 268 -2.85 4.24 40.94
C LEU A 268 -3.35 5.44 41.75
N GLU A 269 -2.54 6.48 41.94
CA GLU A 269 -2.95 7.70 42.64
C GLU A 269 -4.14 8.39 41.95
N ASN A 270 -4.19 8.31 40.61
CA ASN A 270 -5.34 8.75 39.81
C ASN A 270 -5.94 7.60 39.02
N LEU A 271 -7.25 7.65 38.79
CA LEU A 271 -7.92 6.69 37.92
C LEU A 271 -7.51 6.96 36.45
N VAL A 272 -7.04 5.92 35.78
CA VAL A 272 -6.57 5.97 34.40
C VAL A 272 -7.46 5.12 33.51
N GLN A 273 -8.02 5.72 32.48
CA GLN A 273 -8.72 5.00 31.42
C GLN A 273 -7.72 4.60 30.34
N ARG A 274 -7.77 3.32 29.91
CA ARG A 274 -6.95 2.76 28.83
C ARG A 274 -7.83 2.26 27.69
N TRP A 275 -7.32 2.46 26.46
CA TRP A 275 -7.92 1.96 25.24
C TRP A 275 -6.88 1.20 24.45
N GLN A 276 -7.25 0.05 23.94
CA GLN A 276 -6.42 -0.78 23.06
C GLN A 276 -7.31 -1.46 22.04
N SER A 277 -6.86 -1.56 20.80
CA SER A 277 -7.48 -2.39 19.79
C SER A 277 -6.46 -3.23 19.03
N GLU A 278 -6.91 -4.35 18.48
CA GLU A 278 -6.13 -5.27 17.69
C GLU A 278 -6.88 -5.63 16.42
N HIS A 279 -6.18 -5.67 15.31
CA HIS A 279 -6.73 -6.04 14.02
C HIS A 279 -5.66 -6.71 13.17
N ALA A 280 -6.08 -7.42 12.12
CA ALA A 280 -5.16 -7.99 11.16
C ALA A 280 -5.67 -7.80 9.73
N TYR A 281 -4.74 -7.66 8.81
CA TYR A 281 -5.04 -7.57 7.38
C TYR A 281 -4.00 -8.30 6.56
N ASN A 282 -4.39 -8.74 5.37
CA ASN A 282 -3.52 -9.38 4.41
C ASN A 282 -3.17 -8.42 3.30
N VAL A 283 -1.92 -8.50 2.83
CA VAL A 283 -1.44 -7.75 1.66
C VAL A 283 -1.07 -8.73 0.57
N GLN A 284 -1.63 -8.55 -0.62
CA GLN A 284 -1.37 -9.35 -1.80
C GLN A 284 -0.92 -8.45 -2.94
N CYS A 285 0.24 -8.75 -3.55
CA CYS A 285 0.74 -8.07 -4.73
C CYS A 285 0.48 -8.91 -5.98
N LYS A 286 -0.07 -8.27 -7.02
CA LYS A 286 -0.37 -8.93 -8.30
C LYS A 286 0.89 -9.56 -8.91
N GLY A 287 0.84 -10.84 -9.27
CA GLY A 287 1.95 -11.53 -9.92
C GLY A 287 3.14 -11.89 -9.02
N TYR A 288 3.04 -11.62 -7.71
CA TYR A 288 4.04 -12.01 -6.72
C TYR A 288 3.42 -12.88 -5.62
N LYS A 289 4.24 -13.69 -4.99
CA LYS A 289 3.92 -14.42 -3.77
C LYS A 289 4.88 -14.03 -2.66
N TRP A 290 4.40 -14.09 -1.44
CA TRP A 290 5.24 -13.95 -0.26
C TRP A 290 6.05 -15.23 -0.02
N ASP A 291 7.35 -15.11 0.22
CA ASP A 291 8.18 -16.22 0.65
C ASP A 291 8.03 -16.44 2.16
N THR A 292 7.28 -17.47 2.52
CA THR A 292 7.00 -17.80 3.91
C THR A 292 8.23 -18.34 4.67
N THR A 293 9.27 -18.77 3.95
CA THR A 293 10.49 -19.32 4.55
C THR A 293 11.43 -18.21 4.99
N ASN A 294 11.67 -17.25 4.13
CA ASN A 294 12.58 -16.13 4.42
C ASN A 294 11.87 -14.96 5.10
N GLY A 295 10.64 -14.64 4.67
CA GLY A 295 9.86 -13.52 5.20
C GLY A 295 9.07 -13.84 6.47
N GLY A 296 8.83 -15.12 6.76
CA GLY A 296 8.09 -15.57 7.94
C GLY A 296 6.61 -15.20 7.96
N SER A 297 5.95 -15.49 9.09
CA SER A 297 4.58 -15.05 9.40
C SER A 297 4.64 -13.75 10.21
N ASN A 298 3.70 -12.82 9.95
CA ASN A 298 3.62 -11.51 10.61
C ASN A 298 4.94 -10.70 10.52
N PRO A 299 5.43 -10.40 9.31
CA PRO A 299 6.69 -9.70 9.13
C PRO A 299 6.64 -8.28 9.68
N ASP A 300 7.79 -7.77 10.08
CA ASP A 300 8.01 -6.36 10.36
C ASP A 300 8.16 -5.56 9.04
N ASP A 301 8.30 -4.26 9.16
CA ASP A 301 8.47 -3.38 8.01
C ASP A 301 9.78 -3.65 7.25
N THR A 302 10.81 -4.15 7.93
CA THR A 302 12.10 -4.50 7.31
C THR A 302 11.95 -5.73 6.42
N ALA A 303 11.32 -6.77 6.92
CA ALA A 303 11.03 -7.97 6.15
C ALA A 303 10.10 -7.66 4.96
N LEU A 304 9.09 -6.80 5.15
CA LEU A 304 8.16 -6.38 4.10
C LEU A 304 8.87 -5.62 2.96
N THR A 305 9.90 -4.84 3.29
CA THR A 305 10.70 -4.06 2.33
C THR A 305 11.92 -4.80 1.78
N THR A 306 12.10 -6.06 2.12
CA THR A 306 13.18 -6.91 1.60
C THR A 306 12.75 -7.58 0.30
N THR A 307 13.45 -7.30 -0.80
CA THR A 307 13.07 -7.76 -2.15
C THR A 307 13.11 -9.28 -2.31
N THR A 308 14.00 -9.97 -1.58
CA THR A 308 14.13 -11.43 -1.61
C THR A 308 12.97 -12.18 -0.97
N ASN A 309 12.09 -11.47 -0.25
CA ASN A 309 10.89 -12.05 0.34
C ASN A 309 9.67 -12.04 -0.60
N TRP A 310 9.84 -11.47 -1.80
CA TRP A 310 8.82 -11.39 -2.84
C TRP A 310 9.25 -12.15 -4.08
N ASP A 311 8.66 -13.31 -4.30
CA ASP A 311 8.93 -14.14 -5.46
C ASP A 311 7.98 -13.83 -6.62
N LYS A 312 8.53 -13.55 -7.80
CA LYS A 312 7.71 -13.38 -8.99
C LYS A 312 7.10 -14.71 -9.43
N VAL A 313 5.78 -14.74 -9.58
CA VAL A 313 5.00 -15.89 -10.03
C VAL A 313 4.47 -15.67 -11.45
N ALA A 314 4.32 -14.39 -11.84
CA ALA A 314 3.89 -14.02 -13.16
C ALA A 314 4.92 -14.49 -14.23
N TYR A 315 4.43 -15.12 -15.28
CA TYR A 315 5.29 -15.59 -16.39
C TYR A 315 5.77 -14.40 -17.25
N ASP A 316 4.98 -13.35 -17.37
CA ASP A 316 5.33 -12.13 -18.10
C ASP A 316 5.51 -10.95 -17.14
N ASN A 317 6.37 -10.02 -17.50
CA ASN A 317 6.58 -8.78 -16.76
C ASN A 317 5.34 -7.86 -16.84
N LYS A 318 4.55 -7.94 -17.91
CA LYS A 318 3.30 -7.19 -18.08
C LYS A 318 2.18 -7.59 -17.11
N LEU A 319 2.32 -8.73 -16.45
CA LEU A 319 1.37 -9.22 -15.42
C LEU A 319 1.82 -8.86 -14.00
N THR A 320 2.84 -8.03 -13.86
CA THR A 320 3.30 -7.50 -12.58
C THR A 320 2.45 -6.31 -12.12
N PRO A 321 2.60 -5.83 -10.87
CA PRO A 321 1.75 -4.76 -10.35
C PRO A 321 1.95 -3.42 -11.04
N GLY A 322 3.07 -3.23 -11.76
CA GLY A 322 3.37 -1.98 -12.41
C GLY A 322 4.84 -1.73 -12.66
N VAL A 323 5.21 -0.47 -12.76
CA VAL A 323 6.59 0.00 -12.96
C VAL A 323 7.05 0.87 -11.81
N LEU A 324 8.34 0.86 -11.57
CA LEU A 324 9.00 1.66 -10.53
C LEU A 324 10.02 2.60 -11.18
N LEU A 325 9.87 3.89 -10.94
CA LEU A 325 10.85 4.92 -11.26
C LEU A 325 11.56 5.35 -9.97
N ILE A 326 12.90 5.37 -9.98
CA ILE A 326 13.72 5.84 -8.87
C ILE A 326 14.50 7.08 -9.33
N THR A 327 14.35 8.18 -8.58
CA THR A 327 14.99 9.48 -8.86
C THR A 327 15.59 10.07 -7.59
N ASN A 328 16.44 11.07 -7.74
CA ASN A 328 16.84 11.95 -6.64
C ASN A 328 15.87 13.14 -6.53
N ALA A 329 15.92 13.91 -5.44
CA ALA A 329 15.33 15.24 -5.40
C ALA A 329 16.18 16.22 -6.21
N ALA A 330 15.56 17.23 -6.77
CA ALA A 330 16.28 18.40 -7.25
C ALA A 330 17.14 19.02 -6.13
N ALA A 331 18.25 19.63 -6.50
CA ALA A 331 19.16 20.27 -5.55
C ALA A 331 18.49 21.44 -4.81
#